data_4a2322c3fa183e1cd9103d8e98c8caee
#
_entry.id   4a2322c3fa183e1cd9103d8e98c8caee
#
_cell.length_a   1.000
_cell.length_b   1.000
_cell.length_c   1.000
_cell.angle_alpha   90.00
_cell.angle_beta   90.00
_cell.angle_gamma   90.00
#
_symmetry.space_group_name_H-M   'P 1'
#
loop_
_entity.id
_entity.type
_entity.pdbx_description
1 polymer ?
#
loop_
_entity_poly.entity_id
_entity_poly.type
_entity_poly.pdbx_seq_one_letter_code
_entity_poly.pdbx_strand_id
1 'polypeptide(L)'
;MEAKKSRTDEQAEIVASKALRGMVHTVRKAVRDLSGDVNDTHRKPAEFLRRWRGLLLFVAAPLLIVGAYYVFLVSERYVSHAQLIVKDSAASQTASHALGFLVPGMGSDNQDVFLVVNYIQSLDMALYLDEKLDLANYYKSNRHDVFSRLDADATQEDYLAYYRQHIRVAMDETTGIITIEMQAFDPSFAQHLVETVIQKSEDFVNAISNQLADKQVEFVKSELALAQRNLRRTKQEILDFQNRNKIVSPEELTKGIGSIIQGLEARLAERRAEYTAAKTYLNPDSSQIISMQSGIDALEHQIEMEKVRLVGIDKEGKQRLNSLGAQFQNLELDLQFATDAYAASLKALETARMEASGKLKHLMVIVQPSLAEEPEYPRKLYNLVSLSIILLLLYGIGKMLVASIRDHRM
;
A
#
# COMPACT_ATOMS: atom_id res chain seq x y z
N MET A 1 -8.33 25.04 -31.76
CA MET A 1 -8.10 23.57 -31.71
C MET A 1 -9.41 22.78 -31.91
N GLU A 2 -10.55 23.42 -31.77
CA GLU A 2 -11.89 22.79 -31.94
C GLU A 2 -12.34 22.56 -33.41
N ALA A 3 -11.87 23.35 -34.34
CA ALA A 3 -12.28 23.22 -35.76
C ALA A 3 -11.68 21.99 -36.50
N LYS A 4 -10.66 21.35 -35.96
CA LYS A 4 -10.05 20.15 -36.57
C LYS A 4 -10.69 18.83 -36.08
N LYS A 5 -11.36 18.86 -34.92
CA LYS A 5 -12.06 17.70 -34.34
C LYS A 5 -13.43 17.49 -35.05
N SER A 6 -14.12 18.58 -35.40
CA SER A 6 -15.41 18.54 -36.11
C SER A 6 -15.31 17.92 -37.53
N ARG A 7 -14.19 18.14 -38.25
CA ARG A 7 -13.99 17.55 -39.60
C ARG A 7 -13.68 16.06 -39.60
N THR A 8 -13.06 15.55 -38.53
CA THR A 8 -12.76 14.12 -38.42
C THR A 8 -13.98 13.29 -38.05
N ASP A 9 -14.85 13.84 -37.22
CA ASP A 9 -16.11 13.19 -36.83
C ASP A 9 -17.10 13.15 -38.00
N GLU A 10 -17.19 14.22 -38.81
CA GLU A 10 -18.02 14.26 -39.99
C GLU A 10 -17.57 13.32 -41.12
N GLN A 11 -16.22 13.12 -41.26
CA GLN A 11 -15.68 12.14 -42.19
C GLN A 11 -15.89 10.69 -41.72
N ALA A 12 -15.81 10.43 -40.41
CA ALA A 12 -16.10 9.11 -39.87
C ALA A 12 -17.58 8.74 -40.05
N GLU A 13 -18.49 9.68 -39.88
CA GLU A 13 -19.93 9.47 -40.05
C GLU A 13 -20.30 9.21 -41.53
N ILE A 14 -19.64 9.91 -42.47
CA ILE A 14 -19.83 9.69 -43.93
C ILE A 14 -19.31 8.32 -44.36
N VAL A 15 -18.17 7.87 -43.82
CA VAL A 15 -17.61 6.55 -44.11
C VAL A 15 -18.49 5.44 -43.53
N ALA A 16 -18.95 5.61 -42.27
CA ALA A 16 -19.85 4.67 -41.62
C ALA A 16 -21.22 4.57 -42.36
N SER A 17 -21.75 5.69 -42.81
CA SER A 17 -23.02 5.72 -43.59
C SER A 17 -22.87 5.08 -44.98
N LYS A 18 -21.70 5.22 -45.62
CA LYS A 18 -21.42 4.52 -46.88
C LYS A 18 -21.25 3.01 -46.70
N ALA A 19 -20.55 2.59 -45.64
CA ALA A 19 -20.41 1.17 -45.30
C ALA A 19 -21.76 0.52 -44.97
N LEU A 20 -22.60 1.21 -44.19
CA LEU A 20 -23.96 0.77 -43.88
C LEU A 20 -24.83 0.67 -45.12
N ARG A 21 -24.79 1.66 -46.06
CA ARG A 21 -25.54 1.58 -47.31
C ARG A 21 -25.05 0.45 -48.21
N GLY A 22 -23.72 0.18 -48.24
CA GLY A 22 -23.14 -0.98 -48.94
C GLY A 22 -23.65 -2.30 -48.38
N MET A 23 -23.64 -2.42 -47.04
CA MET A 23 -24.15 -3.61 -46.35
C MET A 23 -25.65 -3.83 -46.55
N VAL A 24 -26.44 -2.76 -46.43
CA VAL A 24 -27.91 -2.79 -46.69
C VAL A 24 -28.21 -3.16 -48.16
N HIS A 25 -27.41 -2.68 -49.13
CA HIS A 25 -27.58 -3.04 -50.53
C HIS A 25 -27.24 -4.50 -50.79
N THR A 26 -26.17 -5.04 -50.13
CA THR A 26 -25.78 -6.45 -50.26
C THR A 26 -26.81 -7.35 -49.59
N VAL A 27 -27.30 -6.98 -48.40
CA VAL A 27 -28.37 -7.72 -47.71
C VAL A 27 -29.69 -7.65 -48.49
N ARG A 28 -30.03 -6.47 -49.10
CA ARG A 28 -31.23 -6.31 -49.93
C ARG A 28 -31.14 -7.09 -51.24
N LYS A 29 -29.91 -7.21 -51.80
CA LYS A 29 -29.67 -8.05 -52.98
C LYS A 29 -29.78 -9.52 -52.60
N ALA A 30 -29.17 -9.96 -51.49
CA ALA A 30 -29.31 -11.33 -50.99
C ALA A 30 -30.76 -11.70 -50.64
N VAL A 31 -31.50 -10.77 -50.02
CA VAL A 31 -32.95 -10.94 -49.74
C VAL A 31 -33.76 -10.96 -51.02
N ARG A 32 -33.43 -10.20 -52.05
CA ARG A 32 -34.10 -10.18 -53.33
C ARG A 32 -33.82 -11.46 -54.16
N ASP A 33 -32.57 -11.97 -54.10
CA ASP A 33 -32.19 -13.25 -54.70
C ASP A 33 -32.84 -14.42 -53.97
N LEU A 34 -33.12 -14.25 -52.66
CA LEU A 34 -33.92 -15.21 -51.84
C LEU A 34 -35.43 -15.07 -52.13
N SER A 35 -35.94 -13.90 -52.47
CA SER A 35 -37.36 -13.66 -52.76
C SER A 35 -37.75 -13.88 -54.23
N GLY A 36 -36.77 -13.88 -55.17
CA GLY A 36 -37.00 -14.17 -56.58
C GLY A 36 -37.43 -15.62 -56.90
N ASP A 37 -37.30 -16.52 -55.93
CA ASP A 37 -37.62 -17.95 -56.13
C ASP A 37 -38.96 -18.36 -55.49
N VAL A 38 -39.80 -17.38 -55.10
CA VAL A 38 -41.09 -17.68 -54.41
C VAL A 38 -42.22 -18.02 -55.40
N ASN A 39 -42.00 -17.85 -56.73
CA ASN A 39 -43.08 -18.05 -57.72
C ASN A 39 -43.09 -19.42 -58.39
N ASP A 40 -42.33 -20.41 -57.89
CA ASP A 40 -42.36 -21.77 -58.41
C ASP A 40 -43.06 -22.70 -57.38
N THR A 41 -44.36 -22.48 -57.17
CA THR A 41 -45.24 -23.14 -56.19
C THR A 41 -45.58 -24.61 -56.49
N HIS A 42 -44.83 -25.29 -57.36
CA HIS A 42 -45.05 -26.69 -57.70
C HIS A 42 -43.82 -27.59 -57.60
N ARG A 43 -42.71 -27.13 -56.89
CA ARG A 43 -41.59 -28.04 -56.63
C ARG A 43 -41.87 -28.83 -55.37
N LYS A 44 -41.84 -30.18 -55.55
CA LYS A 44 -42.12 -31.23 -54.55
C LYS A 44 -41.38 -30.91 -53.24
N PRO A 45 -42.02 -31.00 -52.05
CA PRO A 45 -41.44 -30.69 -50.76
C PRO A 45 -40.17 -31.51 -50.46
N ALA A 46 -39.96 -32.60 -51.15
CA ALA A 46 -38.78 -33.45 -51.06
C ALA A 46 -37.47 -32.82 -51.62
N GLU A 47 -37.56 -31.96 -52.66
CA GLU A 47 -36.35 -31.27 -53.23
C GLU A 47 -35.92 -30.09 -52.38
N PHE A 48 -36.85 -29.38 -51.80
CA PHE A 48 -36.61 -28.30 -50.85
C PHE A 48 -35.91 -28.84 -49.58
N LEU A 49 -36.43 -29.93 -49.00
CA LEU A 49 -35.84 -30.63 -47.87
C LEU A 49 -34.46 -31.20 -48.19
N ARG A 50 -34.21 -31.66 -49.43
CA ARG A 50 -32.90 -32.19 -49.85
C ARG A 50 -31.83 -31.11 -49.95
N ARG A 51 -32.19 -29.90 -50.34
CA ARG A 51 -31.31 -28.74 -50.48
C ARG A 51 -30.92 -28.17 -49.08
N TRP A 52 -31.82 -28.29 -48.11
CA TRP A 52 -31.64 -27.82 -46.75
C TRP A 52 -31.18 -28.91 -45.77
N ARG A 53 -31.05 -30.17 -46.22
CA ARG A 53 -30.55 -31.28 -45.40
C ARG A 53 -29.21 -31.00 -44.72
N GLY A 54 -28.29 -30.32 -45.41
CA GLY A 54 -27.01 -29.96 -44.86
C GLY A 54 -27.15 -28.94 -43.72
N LEU A 55 -27.98 -27.92 -43.89
CA LEU A 55 -28.21 -26.88 -42.88
C LEU A 55 -28.96 -27.42 -41.67
N LEU A 56 -29.99 -28.28 -41.92
CA LEU A 56 -30.74 -28.93 -40.85
C LEU A 56 -29.87 -29.89 -40.03
N LEU A 57 -28.97 -30.64 -40.66
CA LEU A 57 -28.08 -31.61 -39.99
C LEU A 57 -26.93 -30.90 -39.26
N PHE A 58 -26.33 -29.88 -39.87
CA PHE A 58 -25.13 -29.20 -39.30
C PHE A 58 -25.46 -28.05 -38.35
N VAL A 59 -26.61 -27.38 -38.48
CA VAL A 59 -26.99 -26.24 -37.66
C VAL A 59 -28.17 -26.56 -36.75
N ALA A 60 -29.29 -27.05 -37.31
CA ALA A 60 -30.51 -27.24 -36.52
C ALA A 60 -30.41 -28.42 -35.55
N ALA A 61 -29.79 -29.53 -35.94
CA ALA A 61 -29.67 -30.71 -35.05
C ALA A 61 -28.79 -30.42 -33.81
N PRO A 62 -27.56 -29.87 -33.92
CA PRO A 62 -26.78 -29.47 -32.73
C PRO A 62 -27.48 -28.41 -31.88
N LEU A 63 -28.16 -27.47 -32.53
CA LEU A 63 -28.87 -26.40 -31.80
C LEU A 63 -30.07 -26.97 -31.02
N LEU A 64 -30.78 -27.97 -31.56
CA LEU A 64 -31.87 -28.65 -30.85
C LEU A 64 -31.34 -29.47 -29.69
N ILE A 65 -30.22 -30.19 -29.88
CA ILE A 65 -29.59 -30.97 -28.79
C ILE A 65 -29.17 -30.05 -27.64
N VAL A 66 -28.46 -28.97 -27.92
CA VAL A 66 -28.03 -27.98 -26.92
C VAL A 66 -29.24 -27.27 -26.32
N GLY A 67 -30.24 -26.90 -27.12
CA GLY A 67 -31.48 -26.31 -26.63
C GLY A 67 -32.23 -27.24 -25.66
N ALA A 68 -32.38 -28.54 -26.02
CA ALA A 68 -32.96 -29.52 -25.14
C ALA A 68 -32.16 -29.69 -23.83
N TYR A 69 -30.83 -29.69 -23.91
CA TYR A 69 -29.97 -29.71 -22.75
C TYR A 69 -30.24 -28.47 -21.82
N TYR A 70 -30.33 -27.27 -22.37
CA TYR A 70 -30.62 -26.05 -21.60
C TYR A 70 -32.02 -26.01 -20.99
N VAL A 71 -32.97 -26.70 -21.56
CA VAL A 71 -34.36 -26.75 -21.04
C VAL A 71 -34.54 -27.85 -19.96
N PHE A 72 -33.91 -29.02 -20.13
CA PHE A 72 -34.21 -30.19 -19.32
C PHE A 72 -33.12 -30.59 -18.32
N LEU A 73 -31.84 -30.28 -18.60
CA LEU A 73 -30.72 -30.82 -17.82
C LEU A 73 -29.89 -29.76 -17.08
N VAL A 74 -29.83 -28.54 -17.60
CA VAL A 74 -28.93 -27.55 -17.02
C VAL A 74 -29.38 -27.12 -15.64
N SER A 75 -28.45 -27.07 -14.69
CA SER A 75 -28.70 -26.56 -13.37
C SER A 75 -28.64 -25.02 -13.39
N GLU A 76 -29.67 -24.38 -12.89
CA GLU A 76 -29.75 -22.93 -12.74
C GLU A 76 -28.84 -22.47 -11.63
N ARG A 77 -28.17 -21.31 -11.83
CA ARG A 77 -27.28 -20.71 -10.85
C ARG A 77 -27.74 -19.30 -10.53
N TYR A 78 -27.86 -19.06 -9.24
CA TYR A 78 -28.27 -17.80 -8.65
C TYR A 78 -27.03 -17.02 -8.21
N VAL A 79 -27.05 -15.71 -8.35
CA VAL A 79 -25.91 -14.86 -7.99
C VAL A 79 -26.31 -13.94 -6.85
N SER A 80 -25.57 -13.99 -5.77
CA SER A 80 -25.67 -13.01 -4.69
C SER A 80 -24.60 -11.95 -4.87
N HIS A 81 -24.97 -10.68 -4.71
CA HIS A 81 -24.12 -9.51 -4.86
C HIS A 81 -23.98 -8.80 -3.54
N ALA A 82 -22.76 -8.35 -3.22
CA ALA A 82 -22.50 -7.46 -2.09
C ALA A 82 -21.45 -6.41 -2.46
N GLN A 83 -21.48 -5.26 -1.78
CA GLN A 83 -20.47 -4.23 -1.93
C GLN A 83 -19.87 -3.85 -0.59
N LEU A 84 -18.55 -3.77 -0.57
CA LEU A 84 -17.75 -3.52 0.62
C LEU A 84 -16.79 -2.37 0.37
N ILE A 85 -16.38 -1.71 1.46
CA ILE A 85 -15.29 -0.76 1.44
C ILE A 85 -14.41 -0.96 2.67
N VAL A 86 -13.09 -0.85 2.50
CA VAL A 86 -12.15 -0.82 3.62
C VAL A 86 -11.96 0.64 4.02
N LYS A 87 -12.24 0.98 5.27
CA LYS A 87 -12.03 2.32 5.81
C LYS A 87 -11.14 2.30 7.05
N ASP A 88 -10.23 3.26 7.10
CA ASP A 88 -9.49 3.58 8.31
C ASP A 88 -10.41 4.28 9.32
N SER A 89 -10.27 3.98 10.62
CA SER A 89 -10.97 4.74 11.63
C SER A 89 -10.49 6.20 11.64
N ALA A 90 -11.41 7.13 11.92
CA ALA A 90 -11.21 8.59 11.75
C ALA A 90 -10.00 9.20 12.49
N ALA A 91 -9.41 8.50 13.45
CA ALA A 91 -8.22 8.94 14.19
C ALA A 91 -6.92 8.90 13.34
N SER A 92 -6.91 8.17 12.23
CA SER A 92 -5.70 7.96 11.42
C SER A 92 -5.45 9.05 10.36
N GLN A 93 -6.47 9.79 9.98
CA GLN A 93 -6.37 10.77 8.89
C GLN A 93 -5.47 11.98 9.22
N THR A 94 -5.41 12.40 10.49
CA THR A 94 -4.60 13.57 10.91
C THR A 94 -3.10 13.26 11.01
N ALA A 95 -2.72 12.03 11.32
CA ALA A 95 -1.32 11.65 11.47
C ALA A 95 -0.65 11.30 10.13
N SER A 96 -1.40 10.69 9.21
CA SER A 96 -0.89 10.32 7.88
C SER A 96 -0.62 11.54 6.99
N HIS A 97 -1.39 12.63 7.13
CA HIS A 97 -1.14 13.88 6.42
C HIS A 97 0.15 14.60 6.87
N ALA A 98 0.56 14.44 8.13
CA ALA A 98 1.80 15.04 8.63
C ALA A 98 3.07 14.30 8.22
N LEU A 99 2.98 12.98 7.99
CA LEU A 99 4.11 12.13 7.58
C LEU A 99 4.14 11.86 6.06
N GLY A 100 3.00 11.91 5.38
CA GLY A 100 2.88 11.70 3.93
C GLY A 100 3.64 12.71 3.07
N PHE A 101 3.98 13.89 3.64
CA PHE A 101 4.84 14.88 3.00
C PHE A 101 6.32 14.45 2.94
N LEU A 102 6.74 13.53 3.84
CA LEU A 102 8.14 13.10 3.95
C LEU A 102 8.46 11.81 3.20
N VAL A 103 7.44 11.02 2.82
CA VAL A 103 7.63 9.75 2.10
C VAL A 103 6.61 9.66 0.96
N PRO A 104 6.99 10.00 -0.29
CA PRO A 104 6.13 9.81 -1.45
C PRO A 104 5.87 8.32 -1.67
N GLY A 105 4.62 7.87 -1.55
CA GLY A 105 4.20 6.48 -1.80
C GLY A 105 3.56 5.76 -0.62
N MET A 106 3.41 6.37 0.56
CA MET A 106 2.85 5.71 1.74
C MET A 106 1.35 5.98 1.95
N GLY A 107 0.66 6.51 0.94
CA GLY A 107 -0.74 6.88 0.98
C GLY A 107 -1.57 6.14 -0.07
N SER A 108 -1.55 4.80 -0.13
CA SER A 108 -2.51 4.13 -0.99
C SER A 108 -3.47 3.26 -0.18
N ASP A 109 -4.65 3.83 0.11
CA ASP A 109 -5.83 3.09 0.57
C ASP A 109 -6.12 1.85 -0.31
N ASN A 110 -5.64 1.88 -1.55
CA ASN A 110 -5.82 0.80 -2.52
C ASN A 110 -5.02 -0.47 -2.22
N GLN A 111 -3.87 -0.41 -1.51
CA GLN A 111 -3.10 -1.63 -1.20
C GLN A 111 -3.87 -2.59 -0.30
N ASP A 112 -4.59 -2.07 0.68
CA ASP A 112 -5.38 -2.88 1.60
C ASP A 112 -6.57 -3.53 0.89
N VAL A 113 -7.18 -2.79 -0.03
CA VAL A 113 -8.27 -3.30 -0.88
C VAL A 113 -7.78 -4.47 -1.74
N PHE A 114 -6.59 -4.36 -2.36
CA PHE A 114 -5.97 -5.45 -3.12
C PHE A 114 -5.68 -6.68 -2.25
N LEU A 115 -5.25 -6.49 -1.00
CA LEU A 115 -5.04 -7.61 -0.07
C LEU A 115 -6.33 -8.38 0.19
N VAL A 116 -7.44 -7.67 0.43
CA VAL A 116 -8.76 -8.27 0.65
C VAL A 116 -9.23 -9.01 -0.60
N VAL A 117 -9.13 -8.40 -1.78
CA VAL A 117 -9.51 -9.04 -3.05
C VAL A 117 -8.73 -10.33 -3.28
N ASN A 118 -7.40 -10.30 -3.08
CA ASN A 118 -6.55 -11.48 -3.23
C ASN A 118 -6.87 -12.56 -2.19
N TYR A 119 -7.16 -12.16 -0.94
CA TYR A 119 -7.53 -13.09 0.11
C TYR A 119 -8.85 -13.79 -0.21
N ILE A 120 -9.87 -13.05 -0.67
CA ILE A 120 -11.17 -13.63 -1.06
C ILE A 120 -11.00 -14.69 -2.17
N GLN A 121 -10.05 -14.48 -3.12
CA GLN A 121 -9.78 -15.41 -4.20
C GLN A 121 -8.72 -16.47 -3.86
N SER A 122 -8.25 -16.53 -2.62
CA SER A 122 -7.19 -17.43 -2.17
C SER A 122 -7.70 -18.85 -1.89
N LEU A 123 -6.76 -19.80 -1.83
CA LEU A 123 -7.05 -21.16 -1.39
C LEU A 123 -7.51 -21.20 0.08
N ASP A 124 -6.95 -20.33 0.93
CA ASP A 124 -7.31 -20.27 2.35
C ASP A 124 -8.78 -19.91 2.56
N MET A 125 -9.31 -18.97 1.76
CA MET A 125 -10.74 -18.65 1.79
C MET A 125 -11.58 -19.83 1.29
N ALA A 126 -11.17 -20.46 0.18
CA ALA A 126 -11.89 -21.61 -0.37
C ALA A 126 -11.97 -22.79 0.62
N LEU A 127 -10.86 -23.10 1.30
CA LEU A 127 -10.80 -24.13 2.34
C LEU A 127 -11.62 -23.77 3.59
N TYR A 128 -11.60 -22.50 3.99
CA TYR A 128 -12.43 -22.01 5.10
C TYR A 128 -13.92 -22.18 4.79
N LEU A 129 -14.34 -21.86 3.57
CA LEU A 129 -15.73 -22.04 3.13
C LEU A 129 -16.11 -23.52 3.04
N ASP A 130 -15.16 -24.36 2.66
CA ASP A 130 -15.38 -25.81 2.69
C ASP A 130 -15.58 -26.34 4.11
N GLU A 131 -14.72 -25.93 5.05
CA GLU A 131 -14.84 -26.30 6.47
C GLU A 131 -16.16 -25.83 7.10
N LYS A 132 -16.61 -24.62 6.74
CA LYS A 132 -17.81 -24.00 7.37
C LYS A 132 -19.12 -24.40 6.75
N LEU A 133 -19.15 -24.52 5.43
CA LEU A 133 -20.38 -24.69 4.64
C LEU A 133 -20.42 -26.00 3.85
N ASP A 134 -19.37 -26.83 3.98
CA ASP A 134 -19.22 -28.08 3.19
C ASP A 134 -19.31 -27.80 1.67
N LEU A 135 -18.65 -26.70 1.25
CA LEU A 135 -18.79 -26.11 -0.09
C LEU A 135 -18.38 -27.08 -1.20
N ALA A 136 -17.29 -27.82 -1.00
CA ALA A 136 -16.83 -28.79 -1.99
C ALA A 136 -17.87 -29.91 -2.22
N ASN A 137 -18.46 -30.46 -1.15
CA ASN A 137 -19.49 -31.48 -1.27
C ASN A 137 -20.81 -30.92 -1.83
N TYR A 138 -21.13 -29.67 -1.52
CA TYR A 138 -22.26 -28.99 -2.13
C TYR A 138 -22.13 -28.93 -3.65
N TYR A 139 -20.95 -28.53 -4.17
CA TYR A 139 -20.69 -28.46 -5.61
C TYR A 139 -20.48 -29.85 -6.27
N LYS A 140 -20.04 -30.88 -5.53
CA LYS A 140 -19.91 -32.27 -6.01
C LYS A 140 -21.26 -33.03 -6.08
N SER A 141 -22.33 -32.45 -5.52
CA SER A 141 -23.61 -33.12 -5.40
C SER A 141 -24.16 -33.60 -6.75
N ASN A 142 -24.59 -34.87 -6.79
CA ASN A 142 -25.21 -35.48 -7.97
C ASN A 142 -26.58 -34.88 -8.33
N ARG A 143 -27.10 -33.94 -7.54
CA ARG A 143 -28.34 -33.20 -7.87
C ARG A 143 -28.13 -32.19 -8.98
N HIS A 144 -26.89 -31.86 -9.27
CA HIS A 144 -26.52 -30.86 -10.26
C HIS A 144 -26.03 -31.49 -11.55
N ASP A 145 -26.15 -30.74 -12.63
CA ASP A 145 -25.72 -31.13 -13.97
C ASP A 145 -24.22 -31.51 -14.02
N VAL A 146 -23.92 -32.59 -14.75
CA VAL A 146 -22.56 -33.16 -14.88
C VAL A 146 -21.52 -32.13 -15.37
N PHE A 147 -21.95 -31.17 -16.22
CA PHE A 147 -21.03 -30.13 -16.75
C PHE A 147 -20.87 -28.93 -15.83
N SER A 148 -21.80 -28.73 -14.89
CA SER A 148 -21.78 -27.58 -13.96
C SER A 148 -21.26 -27.94 -12.59
N ARG A 149 -21.18 -29.21 -12.21
CA ARG A 149 -20.70 -29.67 -10.90
C ARG A 149 -19.19 -29.83 -10.85
N LEU A 150 -18.64 -29.78 -9.64
CA LEU A 150 -17.25 -30.15 -9.36
C LEU A 150 -17.08 -31.66 -9.48
N ASP A 151 -15.97 -32.14 -10.06
CA ASP A 151 -15.67 -33.56 -10.15
C ASP A 151 -15.53 -34.18 -8.75
N ALA A 152 -15.98 -35.45 -8.62
CA ALA A 152 -15.91 -36.18 -7.36
C ALA A 152 -14.48 -36.38 -6.86
N ASP A 153 -13.53 -36.63 -7.80
CA ASP A 153 -12.10 -36.82 -7.52
C ASP A 153 -11.26 -35.55 -7.68
N ALA A 154 -11.90 -34.37 -7.68
CA ALA A 154 -11.21 -33.08 -7.84
C ALA A 154 -10.13 -32.85 -6.79
N THR A 155 -8.95 -32.45 -7.23
CA THR A 155 -7.83 -32.04 -6.37
C THR A 155 -8.12 -30.68 -5.71
N GLN A 156 -7.25 -30.24 -4.80
CA GLN A 156 -7.38 -28.89 -4.21
C GLN A 156 -7.22 -27.78 -5.26
N GLU A 157 -6.36 -28.00 -6.25
CA GLU A 157 -6.14 -27.08 -7.37
C GLU A 157 -7.38 -26.98 -8.25
N ASP A 158 -8.02 -28.12 -8.54
CA ASP A 158 -9.28 -28.15 -9.30
C ASP A 158 -10.41 -27.47 -8.53
N TYR A 159 -10.47 -27.70 -7.21
CA TYR A 159 -11.43 -27.02 -6.34
C TYR A 159 -11.21 -25.50 -6.32
N LEU A 160 -9.95 -25.03 -6.20
CA LEU A 160 -9.63 -23.62 -6.26
C LEU A 160 -9.99 -23.00 -7.63
N ALA A 161 -9.70 -23.72 -8.72
CA ALA A 161 -10.05 -23.26 -10.07
C ALA A 161 -11.56 -23.14 -10.23
N TYR A 162 -12.30 -24.13 -9.73
CA TYR A 162 -13.76 -24.14 -9.73
C TYR A 162 -14.32 -23.00 -8.87
N TYR A 163 -13.79 -22.80 -7.65
CA TYR A 163 -14.16 -21.70 -6.77
C TYR A 163 -13.98 -20.34 -7.46
N ARG A 164 -12.82 -20.12 -8.10
CA ARG A 164 -12.52 -18.86 -8.83
C ARG A 164 -13.43 -18.62 -10.04
N GLN A 165 -13.97 -19.67 -10.64
CA GLN A 165 -14.96 -19.55 -11.72
C GLN A 165 -16.35 -19.14 -11.22
N HIS A 166 -16.68 -19.48 -9.96
CA HIS A 166 -17.98 -19.23 -9.34
C HIS A 166 -18.00 -17.98 -8.44
N ILE A 167 -16.84 -17.36 -8.21
CA ILE A 167 -16.72 -16.09 -7.55
C ILE A 167 -16.18 -15.04 -8.52
N ARG A 168 -16.74 -13.87 -8.49
CA ARG A 168 -16.18 -12.68 -9.14
C ARG A 168 -15.97 -11.60 -8.09
N VAL A 169 -14.75 -11.12 -7.96
CA VAL A 169 -14.41 -10.00 -7.09
C VAL A 169 -13.83 -8.92 -7.97
N ALA A 170 -14.48 -7.78 -8.00
CA ALA A 170 -14.05 -6.60 -8.75
C ALA A 170 -13.83 -5.44 -7.79
N MET A 171 -12.79 -4.66 -8.03
CA MET A 171 -12.49 -3.43 -7.30
C MET A 171 -12.59 -2.25 -8.25
N ASP A 172 -13.29 -1.21 -7.84
CA ASP A 172 -13.23 0.09 -8.49
C ASP A 172 -12.03 0.87 -7.94
N GLU A 173 -11.03 1.08 -8.78
CA GLU A 173 -9.77 1.77 -8.40
C GLU A 173 -10.00 3.22 -7.97
N THR A 174 -11.10 3.85 -8.38
CA THR A 174 -11.41 5.24 -8.09
C THR A 174 -12.07 5.40 -6.72
N THR A 175 -12.97 4.49 -6.38
CA THR A 175 -13.78 4.56 -5.15
C THR A 175 -13.28 3.63 -4.05
N GLY A 176 -12.44 2.63 -4.38
CA GLY A 176 -12.01 1.59 -3.47
C GLY A 176 -13.14 0.61 -3.08
N ILE A 177 -14.27 0.63 -3.79
CA ILE A 177 -15.39 -0.28 -3.54
C ILE A 177 -15.06 -1.66 -4.10
N ILE A 178 -15.20 -2.68 -3.26
CA ILE A 178 -15.10 -4.09 -3.63
C ILE A 178 -16.49 -4.62 -3.90
N THR A 179 -16.73 -5.10 -5.11
CA THR A 179 -17.96 -5.82 -5.47
C THR A 179 -17.67 -7.32 -5.48
N ILE A 180 -18.45 -8.07 -4.71
CA ILE A 180 -18.38 -9.53 -4.62
C ILE A 180 -19.64 -10.11 -5.26
N GLU A 181 -19.47 -11.04 -6.18
CA GLU A 181 -20.54 -11.82 -6.81
C GLU A 181 -20.21 -13.30 -6.63
N MET A 182 -21.11 -14.05 -6.02
CA MET A 182 -20.94 -15.49 -5.84
C MET A 182 -22.13 -16.25 -6.40
N GLN A 183 -21.81 -17.34 -7.11
CA GLN A 183 -22.78 -18.19 -7.79
C GLN A 183 -23.02 -19.47 -6.98
N ALA A 184 -24.27 -19.80 -6.75
CA ALA A 184 -24.67 -21.09 -6.19
C ALA A 184 -25.93 -21.64 -6.89
N PHE A 185 -26.25 -22.88 -6.67
CA PHE A 185 -27.44 -23.52 -7.23
C PHE A 185 -28.73 -23.23 -6.43
N ASP A 186 -28.58 -22.65 -5.25
CA ASP A 186 -29.69 -22.25 -4.39
C ASP A 186 -29.52 -20.77 -3.99
N PRO A 187 -30.58 -19.94 -4.10
CA PRO A 187 -30.50 -18.51 -3.81
C PRO A 187 -30.10 -18.20 -2.36
N SER A 188 -30.66 -18.96 -1.40
CA SER A 188 -30.38 -18.76 0.02
C SER A 188 -28.94 -19.18 0.36
N PHE A 189 -28.44 -20.23 -0.28
CA PHE A 189 -27.05 -20.65 -0.14
C PHE A 189 -26.08 -19.64 -0.75
N ALA A 190 -26.39 -19.05 -1.92
CA ALA A 190 -25.59 -17.98 -2.53
C ALA A 190 -25.46 -16.78 -1.60
N GLN A 191 -26.57 -16.35 -0.99
CA GLN A 191 -26.57 -15.26 -0.01
C GLN A 191 -25.70 -15.60 1.21
N HIS A 192 -25.92 -16.75 1.82
CA HIS A 192 -25.16 -17.19 2.99
C HIS A 192 -23.67 -17.38 2.72
N LEU A 193 -23.32 -17.79 1.50
CA LEU A 193 -21.93 -17.89 1.05
C LEU A 193 -21.26 -16.51 1.03
N VAL A 194 -21.92 -15.50 0.46
CA VAL A 194 -21.40 -14.12 0.46
C VAL A 194 -21.29 -13.56 1.87
N GLU A 195 -22.27 -13.78 2.74
CA GLU A 195 -22.23 -13.39 4.14
C GLU A 195 -21.00 -13.97 4.86
N THR A 196 -20.75 -15.26 4.66
CA THR A 196 -19.61 -15.96 5.27
C THR A 196 -18.27 -15.41 4.76
N VAL A 197 -18.17 -15.12 3.45
CA VAL A 197 -16.98 -14.46 2.85
C VAL A 197 -16.74 -13.08 3.45
N ILE A 198 -17.79 -12.28 3.61
CA ILE A 198 -17.69 -10.95 4.22
C ILE A 198 -17.18 -11.05 5.64
N GLN A 199 -17.78 -11.91 6.45
CA GLN A 199 -17.38 -12.10 7.85
C GLN A 199 -15.93 -12.54 7.97
N LYS A 200 -15.51 -13.51 7.14
CA LYS A 200 -14.12 -13.98 7.15
C LYS A 200 -13.13 -12.92 6.65
N SER A 201 -13.54 -12.11 5.68
CA SER A 201 -12.74 -10.99 5.18
C SER A 201 -12.60 -9.89 6.24
N GLU A 202 -13.62 -9.63 7.04
CA GLU A 202 -13.54 -8.71 8.18
C GLU A 202 -12.57 -9.22 9.25
N ASP A 203 -12.67 -10.51 9.61
CA ASP A 203 -11.73 -11.15 10.54
C ASP A 203 -10.28 -11.04 10.05
N PHE A 204 -10.07 -11.26 8.74
CA PHE A 204 -8.75 -11.14 8.11
C PHE A 204 -8.20 -9.72 8.18
N VAL A 205 -9.00 -8.72 7.83
CA VAL A 205 -8.61 -7.29 7.90
C VAL A 205 -8.26 -6.90 9.33
N ASN A 206 -9.08 -7.31 10.29
CA ASN A 206 -8.85 -7.05 11.71
C ASN A 206 -7.58 -7.74 12.21
N ALA A 207 -7.34 -8.99 11.84
CA ALA A 207 -6.14 -9.74 12.24
C ALA A 207 -4.85 -9.11 11.70
N ILE A 208 -4.83 -8.75 10.41
CA ILE A 208 -3.66 -8.09 9.79
C ILE A 208 -3.42 -6.71 10.43
N SER A 209 -4.48 -5.92 10.65
CA SER A 209 -4.37 -4.59 11.26
C SER A 209 -3.78 -4.68 12.66
N ASN A 210 -4.24 -5.62 13.49
CA ASN A 210 -3.70 -5.86 14.82
C ASN A 210 -2.24 -6.31 14.77
N GLN A 211 -1.91 -7.26 13.89
CA GLN A 211 -0.53 -7.73 13.74
C GLN A 211 0.42 -6.61 13.31
N LEU A 212 0.00 -5.75 12.39
CA LEU A 212 0.79 -4.61 11.93
C LEU A 212 1.00 -3.59 13.04
N ALA A 213 -0.05 -3.27 13.79
CA ALA A 213 -0.01 -2.38 14.95
C ALA A 213 0.93 -2.91 16.04
N ASP A 214 0.86 -4.20 16.37
CA ASP A 214 1.74 -4.83 17.35
C ASP A 214 3.21 -4.78 16.91
N LYS A 215 3.50 -5.04 15.64
CA LYS A 215 4.85 -4.94 15.08
C LYS A 215 5.40 -3.51 15.11
N GLN A 216 4.56 -2.53 14.84
CA GLN A 216 4.93 -1.12 14.94
C GLN A 216 5.29 -0.74 16.38
N VAL A 217 4.47 -1.13 17.35
CA VAL A 217 4.76 -0.89 18.77
C VAL A 217 6.03 -1.61 19.22
N GLU A 218 6.25 -2.86 18.80
CA GLU A 218 7.46 -3.64 19.08
C GLU A 218 8.72 -2.93 18.52
N PHE A 219 8.65 -2.46 17.28
CA PHE A 219 9.74 -1.71 16.65
C PHE A 219 10.08 -0.46 17.45
N VAL A 220 9.09 0.39 17.76
CA VAL A 220 9.32 1.64 18.51
C VAL A 220 9.81 1.37 19.92
N LYS A 221 9.37 0.29 20.59
CA LYS A 221 9.93 -0.16 21.88
C LYS A 221 11.43 -0.49 21.77
N SER A 222 11.83 -1.14 20.69
CA SER A 222 13.24 -1.46 20.45
C SER A 222 14.10 -0.21 20.26
N GLU A 223 13.58 0.78 19.53
CA GLU A 223 14.22 2.09 19.32
C GLU A 223 14.34 2.87 20.63
N LEU A 224 13.30 2.90 21.46
CA LEU A 224 13.34 3.51 22.79
C LEU A 224 14.41 2.85 23.68
N ALA A 225 14.50 1.53 23.66
CA ALA A 225 15.52 0.81 24.43
C ALA A 225 16.95 1.14 23.92
N LEU A 226 17.14 1.34 22.63
CA LEU A 226 18.41 1.78 22.04
C LEU A 226 18.75 3.21 22.48
N ALA A 227 17.81 4.15 22.34
CA ALA A 227 17.98 5.54 22.78
C ALA A 227 18.30 5.63 24.28
N GLN A 228 17.63 4.82 25.12
CA GLN A 228 17.89 4.74 26.55
C GLN A 228 19.31 4.22 26.85
N ARG A 229 19.79 3.22 26.13
CA ARG A 229 21.18 2.73 26.27
C ARG A 229 22.18 3.80 25.88
N ASN A 230 21.94 4.50 24.77
CA ASN A 230 22.80 5.58 24.31
C ASN A 230 22.87 6.71 25.34
N LEU A 231 21.73 7.15 25.87
CA LEU A 231 21.67 8.18 26.90
C LEU A 231 22.45 7.78 28.15
N ARG A 232 22.32 6.53 28.63
CA ARG A 232 23.09 6.03 29.77
C ARG A 232 24.58 6.01 29.46
N ARG A 233 24.97 5.55 28.28
CA ARG A 233 26.38 5.52 27.85
C ARG A 233 26.98 6.93 27.84
N THR A 234 26.31 7.89 27.20
CA THR A 234 26.81 9.26 27.12
C THR A 234 26.92 9.92 28.50
N LYS A 235 25.94 9.68 29.38
CA LYS A 235 26.04 10.11 30.77
C LYS A 235 27.28 9.52 31.49
N GLN A 236 27.56 8.25 31.26
CA GLN A 236 28.72 7.59 31.83
C GLN A 236 30.03 8.19 31.25
N GLU A 237 30.08 8.46 29.97
CA GLU A 237 31.25 9.07 29.32
C GLU A 237 31.57 10.47 29.90
N ILE A 238 30.55 11.26 30.22
CA ILE A 238 30.76 12.54 30.94
C ILE A 238 31.31 12.31 32.35
N LEU A 239 30.73 11.38 33.11
CA LEU A 239 31.23 11.05 34.45
C LEU A 239 32.68 10.54 34.42
N ASP A 240 33.01 9.70 33.46
CA ASP A 240 34.34 9.17 33.27
C ASP A 240 35.33 10.27 32.87
N PHE A 241 34.90 11.24 32.05
CA PHE A 241 35.68 12.44 31.70
C PHE A 241 35.94 13.28 32.93
N GLN A 242 34.90 13.58 33.73
CA GLN A 242 35.02 14.35 34.96
C GLN A 242 35.95 13.72 35.97
N ASN A 243 35.80 12.36 36.19
CA ASN A 243 36.63 11.58 37.12
C ASN A 243 38.09 11.52 36.69
N ARG A 244 38.34 11.27 35.37
CA ARG A 244 39.72 11.17 34.85
C ARG A 244 40.45 12.51 34.90
N ASN A 245 39.76 13.59 34.61
CA ASN A 245 40.38 14.92 34.57
C ASN A 245 40.31 15.67 35.92
N LYS A 246 39.51 15.14 36.89
CA LYS A 246 39.25 15.78 38.19
C LYS A 246 38.66 17.21 38.04
N ILE A 247 37.83 17.39 37.01
CA ILE A 247 37.21 18.67 36.62
C ILE A 247 35.72 18.41 36.42
N VAL A 248 34.88 19.18 37.11
CA VAL A 248 33.41 19.08 36.96
C VAL A 248 32.99 19.71 35.61
N SER A 249 33.48 20.92 35.34
CA SER A 249 33.26 21.62 34.08
C SER A 249 34.51 22.45 33.73
N PRO A 250 35.12 22.28 32.55
CA PRO A 250 36.22 23.11 32.08
C PRO A 250 35.83 24.60 31.97
N GLU A 251 34.55 24.87 31.64
CA GLU A 251 34.07 26.26 31.55
C GLU A 251 34.01 26.95 32.89
N GLU A 252 33.50 26.28 33.94
CA GLU A 252 33.49 26.83 35.30
C GLU A 252 34.90 27.05 35.83
N LEU A 253 35.81 26.13 35.56
CA LEU A 253 37.21 26.28 35.92
C LEU A 253 37.83 27.50 35.24
N THR A 254 37.57 27.68 33.94
CA THR A 254 38.03 28.82 33.16
C THR A 254 37.50 30.16 33.72
N LYS A 255 36.21 30.23 34.03
CA LYS A 255 35.58 31.38 34.66
C LYS A 255 36.17 31.66 36.05
N GLY A 256 36.40 30.62 36.86
CA GLY A 256 37.01 30.75 38.16
C GLY A 256 38.45 31.35 38.10
N ILE A 257 39.30 30.80 37.23
CA ILE A 257 40.65 31.30 37.03
C ILE A 257 40.61 32.75 36.47
N GLY A 258 39.73 33.05 35.53
CA GLY A 258 39.52 34.36 34.98
C GLY A 258 39.17 35.42 36.04
N SER A 259 38.30 35.09 36.99
CA SER A 259 37.96 35.99 38.11
C SER A 259 39.12 36.23 39.09
N ILE A 260 39.94 35.20 39.31
CA ILE A 260 41.17 35.34 40.10
C ILE A 260 42.14 36.31 39.41
N ILE A 261 42.39 36.13 38.11
CA ILE A 261 43.24 37.05 37.32
C ILE A 261 42.73 38.47 37.40
N GLN A 262 41.45 38.72 37.19
CA GLN A 262 40.85 40.05 37.29
C GLN A 262 41.05 40.65 38.68
N GLY A 263 40.86 39.86 39.74
CA GLY A 263 41.15 40.35 41.10
C GLY A 263 42.58 40.64 41.33
N LEU A 264 43.51 39.88 40.80
CA LEU A 264 44.97 40.20 40.91
C LEU A 264 45.38 41.38 40.07
N GLU A 265 44.83 41.53 38.86
CA GLU A 265 45.09 42.74 38.00
C GLU A 265 44.58 44.04 38.65
N ALA A 266 43.43 44.00 39.32
CA ALA A 266 42.92 45.12 40.08
C ALA A 266 43.88 45.50 41.24
N ARG A 267 44.34 44.49 41.99
CA ARG A 267 45.35 44.72 43.06
C ARG A 267 46.68 45.22 42.53
N LEU A 268 47.15 44.74 41.40
CA LEU A 268 48.33 45.15 40.71
C LEU A 268 48.23 46.66 40.31
N ALA A 269 47.07 47.05 39.73
CA ALA A 269 46.79 48.43 39.37
C ALA A 269 46.85 49.39 40.58
N GLU A 270 46.20 48.93 41.69
CA GLU A 270 46.25 49.66 42.96
C GLU A 270 47.69 49.80 43.46
N ARG A 271 48.47 48.73 43.53
CA ARG A 271 49.88 48.75 43.98
C ARG A 271 50.79 49.60 43.07
N ARG A 272 50.58 49.56 41.78
CA ARG A 272 51.31 50.45 40.83
C ARG A 272 50.98 51.93 41.02
N ALA A 273 49.68 52.23 41.31
CA ALA A 273 49.30 53.62 41.64
C ALA A 273 49.94 54.07 42.92
N GLU A 274 49.96 53.32 44.01
CA GLU A 274 50.61 53.55 45.25
C GLU A 274 52.14 53.77 45.05
N TYR A 275 52.76 52.87 44.30
CA TYR A 275 54.21 53.01 43.98
C TYR A 275 54.51 54.25 43.19
N THR A 276 53.70 54.55 42.19
CA THR A 276 53.88 55.79 41.40
C THR A 276 53.74 57.04 42.27
N ALA A 277 52.75 57.07 43.14
CA ALA A 277 52.58 58.16 44.09
C ALA A 277 53.78 58.30 45.09
N ALA A 278 54.23 57.21 45.66
CA ALA A 278 55.34 57.12 46.59
C ALA A 278 56.65 57.59 45.92
N LYS A 279 56.86 57.30 44.67
CA LYS A 279 58.06 57.71 43.91
C LYS A 279 58.17 59.20 43.68
N THR A 280 57.06 59.95 43.86
CA THR A 280 57.11 61.44 43.75
C THR A 280 57.73 62.14 44.96
N TYR A 281 57.74 61.43 46.14
CA TYR A 281 58.22 62.07 47.41
C TYR A 281 59.27 61.24 48.17
N LEU A 282 59.52 59.93 47.78
CA LEU A 282 60.53 59.11 48.38
C LEU A 282 61.73 58.90 47.45
N ASN A 283 62.91 58.70 48.07
CA ASN A 283 64.12 58.35 47.33
C ASN A 283 63.98 56.99 46.65
N PRO A 284 64.38 56.83 45.37
CA PRO A 284 64.29 55.52 44.64
C PRO A 284 64.99 54.39 45.35
N ASP A 285 66.01 54.61 46.13
CA ASP A 285 66.78 53.59 46.85
C ASP A 285 66.19 53.31 48.24
N SER A 286 65.07 53.86 48.60
CA SER A 286 64.48 53.62 49.92
C SER A 286 63.96 52.24 50.03
N SER A 287 64.10 51.61 51.21
CA SER A 287 63.59 50.26 51.49
C SER A 287 62.10 50.09 51.19
N GLN A 288 61.36 51.24 51.32
CA GLN A 288 59.93 51.25 51.05
C GLN A 288 59.62 51.12 49.54
N ILE A 289 60.32 51.84 48.67
CA ILE A 289 60.19 51.74 47.20
C ILE A 289 60.61 50.36 46.73
N ILE A 290 61.73 49.80 47.24
CA ILE A 290 62.20 48.50 46.89
C ILE A 290 61.17 47.42 47.31
N SER A 291 60.58 47.57 48.50
CA SER A 291 59.52 46.65 48.97
C SER A 291 58.26 46.73 48.12
N MET A 292 57.83 47.91 47.72
CA MET A 292 56.65 48.10 46.83
C MET A 292 56.89 47.46 45.45
N GLN A 293 58.09 47.66 44.88
CA GLN A 293 58.45 47.08 43.60
C GLN A 293 58.47 45.55 43.70
N SER A 294 59.06 44.98 44.76
CA SER A 294 59.02 43.52 44.97
C SER A 294 57.58 42.99 45.09
N GLY A 295 56.66 43.72 45.72
CA GLY A 295 55.23 43.34 45.78
C GLY A 295 54.53 43.40 44.40
N ILE A 296 54.90 44.39 43.55
CA ILE A 296 54.42 44.47 42.17
C ILE A 296 54.91 43.22 41.37
N ASP A 297 56.22 42.97 41.40
CA ASP A 297 56.82 41.85 40.69
C ASP A 297 56.22 40.51 41.12
N ALA A 298 55.95 40.38 42.43
CA ALA A 298 55.23 39.16 42.92
C ALA A 298 53.83 39.02 42.39
N LEU A 299 53.04 40.10 42.30
CA LEU A 299 51.70 40.08 41.72
C LEU A 299 51.76 39.79 40.22
N GLU A 300 52.70 40.42 39.49
CA GLU A 300 52.88 40.12 38.07
C GLU A 300 53.22 38.66 37.80
N HIS A 301 54.14 38.13 38.60
CA HIS A 301 54.47 36.68 38.51
C HIS A 301 53.28 35.81 38.84
N GLN A 302 52.45 36.15 39.83
CA GLN A 302 51.26 35.41 40.18
C GLN A 302 50.19 35.45 39.04
N ILE A 303 50.00 36.63 38.45
CA ILE A 303 49.12 36.79 37.30
C ILE A 303 49.58 35.90 36.11
N GLU A 304 50.87 35.96 35.84
CA GLU A 304 51.44 35.13 34.76
C GLU A 304 51.25 33.64 35.00
N MET A 305 51.48 33.19 36.25
CA MET A 305 51.22 31.78 36.65
C MET A 305 49.76 31.38 36.48
N GLU A 306 48.78 32.25 36.84
CA GLU A 306 47.34 31.99 36.63
C GLU A 306 46.96 32.04 35.13
N LYS A 307 47.59 32.94 34.34
CA LYS A 307 47.42 32.98 32.88
C LYS A 307 47.91 31.69 32.20
N VAL A 308 49.09 31.22 32.62
CA VAL A 308 49.60 29.90 32.16
C VAL A 308 48.65 28.78 32.55
N ARG A 309 48.08 28.84 33.75
CA ARG A 309 47.09 27.87 34.22
C ARG A 309 45.78 27.96 33.44
N LEU A 310 45.31 29.15 33.07
CA LEU A 310 44.13 29.38 32.25
C LEU A 310 44.30 28.81 30.86
N VAL A 311 45.46 29.02 30.22
CA VAL A 311 45.75 28.45 28.90
C VAL A 311 45.95 26.94 28.96
N GLY A 312 46.23 26.43 30.19
CA GLY A 312 46.38 24.98 30.40
C GLY A 312 47.61 24.44 29.67
N ILE A 313 48.71 25.17 29.67
CA ILE A 313 49.98 24.69 29.11
C ILE A 313 50.57 23.67 30.07
N ASP A 314 50.69 22.43 29.65
CA ASP A 314 51.36 21.34 30.38
C ASP A 314 52.89 21.55 30.32
N LYS A 315 53.62 20.85 31.16
CA LYS A 315 55.10 20.81 31.14
C LYS A 315 55.66 20.43 29.77
N GLU A 316 54.83 19.86 28.91
CA GLU A 316 55.12 19.44 27.52
C GLU A 316 54.71 20.50 26.47
N GLY A 317 54.24 21.71 26.87
CA GLY A 317 53.85 22.79 25.95
C GLY A 317 52.50 22.60 25.22
N LYS A 318 51.65 21.65 25.66
CA LYS A 318 50.33 21.40 25.05
C LYS A 318 49.23 22.22 25.74
N GLN A 319 48.36 22.84 24.96
CA GLN A 319 47.15 23.52 25.43
C GLN A 319 46.11 22.53 25.94
N ARG A 320 46.24 22.13 27.22
CA ARG A 320 45.43 21.09 27.81
C ARG A 320 43.99 21.53 28.14
N LEU A 321 43.83 22.75 28.68
CA LEU A 321 42.50 23.21 29.11
C LEU A 321 41.55 23.49 27.94
N ASN A 322 42.05 24.08 26.85
CA ASN A 322 41.25 24.29 25.62
C ASN A 322 40.84 22.96 24.98
N SER A 323 41.74 21.96 24.93
CA SER A 323 41.40 20.65 24.39
C SER A 323 40.41 19.89 25.27
N LEU A 324 40.53 20.04 26.59
CA LEU A 324 39.55 19.48 27.55
C LEU A 324 38.19 20.16 27.42
N GLY A 325 38.17 21.50 27.22
CA GLY A 325 36.95 22.24 26.97
C GLY A 325 36.21 21.76 25.69
N ALA A 326 36.95 21.61 24.58
CA ALA A 326 36.40 21.09 23.34
C ALA A 326 35.86 19.66 23.47
N GLN A 327 36.60 18.77 24.17
CA GLN A 327 36.13 17.40 24.41
C GLN A 327 34.88 17.41 25.28
N PHE A 328 34.83 18.21 26.34
CA PHE A 328 33.67 18.30 27.22
C PHE A 328 32.43 18.83 26.48
N GLN A 329 32.62 19.88 25.67
CA GLN A 329 31.55 20.44 24.84
C GLN A 329 30.97 19.42 23.85
N ASN A 330 31.82 18.58 23.22
CA ASN A 330 31.35 17.50 22.38
C ASN A 330 30.52 16.48 23.18
N LEU A 331 30.97 16.10 24.38
CA LEU A 331 30.22 15.20 25.26
C LEU A 331 28.87 15.79 25.71
N GLU A 332 28.81 17.11 25.95
CA GLU A 332 27.54 17.79 26.26
C GLU A 332 26.60 17.82 25.07
N LEU A 333 27.10 18.05 23.86
CA LEU A 333 26.30 17.93 22.63
C LEU A 333 25.78 16.51 22.42
N ASP A 334 26.63 15.52 22.61
CA ASP A 334 26.25 14.10 22.54
C ASP A 334 25.18 13.77 23.58
N LEU A 335 25.29 14.29 24.80
CA LEU A 335 24.27 14.11 25.84
C LEU A 335 22.95 14.78 25.45
N GLN A 336 23.01 15.97 24.89
CA GLN A 336 21.80 16.66 24.40
C GLN A 336 21.13 15.88 23.30
N PHE A 337 21.89 15.45 22.28
CA PHE A 337 21.34 14.60 21.21
C PHE A 337 20.76 13.29 21.74
N ALA A 338 21.44 12.63 22.66
CA ALA A 338 20.93 11.40 23.25
C ALA A 338 19.65 11.62 24.09
N THR A 339 19.56 12.77 24.77
CA THR A 339 18.37 13.17 25.53
C THR A 339 17.20 13.45 24.63
N ASP A 340 17.42 14.20 23.54
CA ASP A 340 16.40 14.54 22.55
C ASP A 340 15.93 13.30 21.81
N ALA A 341 16.85 12.40 21.43
CA ALA A 341 16.51 11.11 20.83
C ALA A 341 15.66 10.23 21.76
N TYR A 342 15.98 10.17 23.05
CA TYR A 342 15.19 9.44 24.04
C TYR A 342 13.77 10.05 24.18
N ALA A 343 13.66 11.38 24.28
CA ALA A 343 12.38 12.06 24.37
C ALA A 343 11.52 11.86 23.11
N ALA A 344 12.14 11.93 21.93
CA ALA A 344 11.48 11.66 20.64
C ALA A 344 10.98 10.20 20.56
N SER A 345 11.81 9.23 20.96
CA SER A 345 11.44 7.81 20.96
C SER A 345 10.32 7.50 21.95
N LEU A 346 10.30 8.17 23.11
CA LEU A 346 9.22 8.05 24.10
C LEU A 346 7.90 8.58 23.52
N LYS A 347 7.93 9.75 22.88
CA LYS A 347 6.76 10.31 22.20
C LYS A 347 6.29 9.42 21.07
N ALA A 348 7.20 8.86 20.28
CA ALA A 348 6.88 7.92 19.20
C ALA A 348 6.20 6.66 19.75
N LEU A 349 6.63 6.14 20.91
CA LEU A 349 6.00 4.98 21.55
C LEU A 349 4.55 5.31 21.98
N GLU A 350 4.30 6.45 22.57
CA GLU A 350 2.95 6.85 22.95
C GLU A 350 2.06 7.04 21.72
N THR A 351 2.60 7.65 20.65
CA THR A 351 1.90 7.77 19.37
C THR A 351 1.57 6.39 18.77
N ALA A 352 2.57 5.48 18.71
CA ALA A 352 2.37 4.13 18.19
C ALA A 352 1.32 3.34 19.01
N ARG A 353 1.28 3.51 20.33
CA ARG A 353 0.26 2.89 21.19
C ARG A 353 -1.13 3.46 20.94
N MET A 354 -1.25 4.78 20.79
CA MET A 354 -2.53 5.41 20.45
C MET A 354 -3.02 4.95 19.07
N GLU A 355 -2.12 4.89 18.11
CA GLU A 355 -2.42 4.38 16.77
C GLU A 355 -2.82 2.91 16.79
N ALA A 356 -2.11 2.05 17.52
CA ALA A 356 -2.46 0.65 17.68
C ALA A 356 -3.85 0.46 18.32
N SER A 357 -4.24 1.36 19.24
CA SER A 357 -5.56 1.31 19.88
C SER A 357 -6.69 1.89 19.02
N GLY A 358 -6.36 2.79 18.08
CA GLY A 358 -7.33 3.55 17.28
C GLY A 358 -7.41 3.18 15.80
N LYS A 359 -6.40 2.46 15.27
CA LYS A 359 -6.30 2.08 13.86
C LYS A 359 -6.81 0.68 13.57
N LEU A 360 -7.97 0.34 14.05
CA LEU A 360 -8.68 -0.82 13.51
C LEU A 360 -9.25 -0.42 12.16
N LYS A 361 -8.70 -0.97 11.09
CA LYS A 361 -9.33 -0.89 9.77
C LYS A 361 -10.61 -1.69 9.84
N HIS A 362 -11.69 -1.09 9.40
CA HIS A 362 -12.99 -1.77 9.39
C HIS A 362 -13.41 -2.02 7.95
N LEU A 363 -13.82 -3.24 7.70
CA LEU A 363 -14.52 -3.58 6.48
C LEU A 363 -15.98 -3.20 6.67
N MET A 364 -16.46 -2.22 5.89
CA MET A 364 -17.84 -1.75 5.97
C MET A 364 -18.64 -2.31 4.80
N VAL A 365 -19.80 -2.89 5.10
CA VAL A 365 -20.74 -3.36 4.08
C VAL A 365 -21.58 -2.18 3.60
N ILE A 366 -21.46 -1.82 2.32
CA ILE A 366 -22.25 -0.76 1.67
C ILE A 366 -23.57 -1.35 1.20
N VAL A 367 -23.51 -2.52 0.52
CA VAL A 367 -24.67 -3.24 0.03
C VAL A 367 -24.65 -4.64 0.62
N GLN A 368 -25.71 -4.98 1.33
CA GLN A 368 -25.90 -6.30 1.96
C GLN A 368 -26.02 -7.39 0.87
N PRO A 369 -25.62 -8.63 1.17
CA PRO A 369 -25.79 -9.76 0.25
C PRO A 369 -27.24 -9.91 -0.22
N SER A 370 -27.41 -9.83 -1.54
CA SER A 370 -28.74 -9.91 -2.16
C SER A 370 -29.25 -11.35 -2.21
N LEU A 371 -30.54 -11.56 -1.92
CA LEU A 371 -31.23 -12.80 -2.24
C LEU A 371 -31.66 -12.74 -3.72
N ALA A 372 -31.13 -13.63 -4.55
CA ALA A 372 -31.49 -13.68 -5.97
C ALA A 372 -32.90 -14.25 -6.18
N GLU A 373 -33.75 -13.55 -6.92
CA GLU A 373 -35.11 -14.02 -7.25
C GLU A 373 -35.11 -14.84 -8.55
N GLU A 374 -34.21 -14.54 -9.49
CA GLU A 374 -34.10 -15.22 -10.79
C GLU A 374 -32.68 -15.78 -11.01
N PRO A 375 -32.55 -16.91 -11.74
CA PRO A 375 -31.24 -17.46 -12.08
C PRO A 375 -30.55 -16.61 -13.15
N GLU A 376 -29.32 -16.19 -12.91
CA GLU A 376 -28.54 -15.38 -13.86
C GLU A 376 -27.73 -16.25 -14.84
N TYR A 377 -27.36 -17.45 -14.45
CA TYR A 377 -26.57 -18.38 -15.26
C TYR A 377 -27.24 -19.76 -15.39
N PRO A 378 -26.99 -20.44 -16.52
CA PRO A 378 -26.37 -19.93 -17.75
C PRO A 378 -27.30 -18.99 -18.50
N ARG A 379 -26.77 -18.01 -19.24
CA ARG A 379 -27.52 -17.10 -20.11
C ARG A 379 -28.03 -17.84 -21.35
N LYS A 380 -29.12 -18.62 -21.18
CA LYS A 380 -29.63 -19.58 -22.15
C LYS A 380 -29.82 -19.00 -23.55
N LEU A 381 -30.50 -17.83 -23.65
CA LEU A 381 -30.72 -17.15 -24.94
C LEU A 381 -29.43 -16.71 -25.60
N TYR A 382 -28.53 -16.06 -24.84
CA TYR A 382 -27.25 -15.57 -25.35
C TYR A 382 -26.39 -16.72 -25.89
N ASN A 383 -26.28 -17.82 -25.13
CA ASN A 383 -25.50 -18.98 -25.53
C ASN A 383 -26.07 -19.67 -26.76
N LEU A 384 -27.40 -19.79 -26.88
CA LEU A 384 -28.05 -20.39 -28.06
C LEU A 384 -27.87 -19.51 -29.31
N VAL A 385 -28.01 -18.19 -29.18
CA VAL A 385 -27.80 -17.25 -30.31
C VAL A 385 -26.33 -17.27 -30.75
N SER A 386 -25.41 -17.23 -29.80
CA SER A 386 -23.96 -17.28 -30.06
C SER A 386 -23.57 -18.58 -30.78
N LEU A 387 -24.05 -19.71 -30.27
CA LEU A 387 -23.83 -21.02 -30.90
C LEU A 387 -24.43 -21.06 -32.32
N SER A 388 -25.63 -20.53 -32.51
CA SER A 388 -26.28 -20.45 -33.82
C SER A 388 -25.45 -19.68 -34.84
N ILE A 389 -24.89 -18.56 -34.45
CA ILE A 389 -24.03 -17.72 -35.33
C ILE A 389 -22.77 -18.49 -35.71
N ILE A 390 -22.10 -19.13 -34.72
CA ILE A 390 -20.89 -19.91 -34.95
C ILE A 390 -21.16 -21.08 -35.91
N LEU A 391 -22.25 -21.86 -35.69
CA LEU A 391 -22.62 -22.95 -36.57
C LEU A 391 -22.95 -22.50 -37.99
N LEU A 392 -23.63 -21.36 -38.15
CA LEU A 392 -23.93 -20.81 -39.47
C LEU A 392 -22.65 -20.37 -40.22
N LEU A 393 -21.70 -19.74 -39.52
CA LEU A 393 -20.41 -19.40 -40.13
C LEU A 393 -19.61 -20.63 -40.55
N LEU A 394 -19.52 -21.63 -39.69
CA LEU A 394 -18.84 -22.88 -40.01
C LEU A 394 -19.49 -23.61 -41.18
N TYR A 395 -20.82 -23.64 -41.25
CA TYR A 395 -21.57 -24.19 -42.38
C TYR A 395 -21.31 -23.45 -43.68
N GLY A 396 -21.28 -22.10 -43.63
CA GLY A 396 -20.99 -21.24 -44.77
C GLY A 396 -19.58 -21.49 -45.33
N ILE A 397 -18.59 -21.53 -44.47
CA ILE A 397 -17.18 -21.80 -44.83
C ILE A 397 -17.06 -23.23 -45.41
N GLY A 398 -17.65 -24.22 -44.78
CA GLY A 398 -17.66 -25.60 -45.26
C GLY A 398 -18.29 -25.73 -46.65
N LYS A 399 -19.41 -25.05 -46.90
CA LYS A 399 -20.08 -25.04 -48.19
C LYS A 399 -19.25 -24.36 -49.27
N MET A 400 -18.55 -23.27 -48.92
CA MET A 400 -17.65 -22.57 -49.83
C MET A 400 -16.43 -23.42 -50.20
N LEU A 401 -15.85 -24.15 -49.25
CA LEU A 401 -14.74 -25.09 -49.51
C LEU A 401 -15.18 -26.26 -50.42
N VAL A 402 -16.34 -26.85 -50.15
CA VAL A 402 -16.89 -27.92 -51.01
C VAL A 402 -17.20 -27.41 -52.42
N ALA A 403 -17.69 -26.19 -52.58
CA ALA A 403 -17.93 -25.57 -53.88
C ALA A 403 -16.61 -25.34 -54.64
N SER A 404 -15.59 -24.79 -53.95
CA SER A 404 -14.25 -24.55 -54.53
C SER A 404 -13.56 -25.86 -55.02
N ILE A 405 -13.64 -26.90 -54.18
CA ILE A 405 -13.08 -28.23 -54.57
C ILE A 405 -13.83 -28.84 -55.76
N ARG A 406 -15.13 -28.62 -55.86
CA ARG A 406 -15.92 -29.10 -56.98
C ARG A 406 -15.63 -28.38 -58.28
N ASP A 407 -15.37 -27.05 -58.25
CA ASP A 407 -14.99 -26.23 -59.40
C ASP A 407 -13.60 -26.57 -59.90
N HIS A 408 -12.68 -27.02 -59.02
CA HIS A 408 -11.33 -27.43 -59.43
C HIS A 408 -11.24 -28.89 -59.97
N ARG A 409 -12.33 -29.64 -59.90
CA ARG A 409 -12.38 -31.04 -60.41
C ARG A 409 -13.09 -31.17 -61.79
N MET A 410 -13.54 -30.07 -62.37
CA MET A 410 -13.95 -29.96 -63.75
C MET A 410 -12.84 -29.36 -64.59
#